data_104d504d834cdb44181d106b0aa77ea2
#
_entry.id   104d504d834cdb44181d106b0aa77ea2
#
_cell.length_a   1.000
_cell.length_b   1.000
_cell.length_c   1.000
_cell.angle_alpha   90.00
_cell.angle_beta   90.00
_cell.angle_gamma   90.00
#
_symmetry.space_group_name_H-M   'P 1'
#
loop_
_entity.id
_entity.type
_entity.pdbx_description
1 polymer ?
#
loop_
_entity_poly.entity_id
_entity_poly.type
_entity_poly.pdbx_seq_one_letter_code
_entity_poly.pdbx_strand_id
1 'polypeptide(L)'
;MIKSINVLGTPIKQVKKEQFLFTVKETIKQQQKLQVATINAEFLVKAQNDQAFFEILQSSFNITDSIAIMWAAFFLKITSSKYLFLRVLLKIILFLPTIILIPIGVLLYRVIPERLAGADIFWDLIEMAEKYQYKVFLLGAGESVAQKTKLILEKKYSRLKIVGAEMGDNLTAEKLREKIKNSQANLLFVAYGAPKQEKWIKENLSQLNNGVVAIGVGGTFDFVSGQIKRAPVWVRKIGFEWLYRLIQEPKKRFKRIVVAVFIFPWLVLIKG
;
A
#
# COMPACT_ATOMS: atom_id res chain seq x y z
N MET A 1 16.51 14.12 1.63
CA MET A 1 15.41 13.68 2.55
C MET A 1 14.13 13.53 1.75
N ILE A 2 13.40 12.42 1.88
CA ILE A 2 12.13 12.17 1.18
C ILE A 2 11.05 13.06 1.79
N LYS A 3 10.41 13.89 0.96
CA LYS A 3 9.30 14.75 1.38
C LYS A 3 8.03 13.93 1.60
N SER A 4 7.14 14.42 2.45
CA SER A 4 5.80 13.87 2.66
C SER A 4 4.76 14.96 2.52
N ILE A 5 3.56 14.59 2.06
CA ILE A 5 2.37 15.42 2.16
C ILE A 5 1.39 14.79 3.14
N ASN A 6 0.75 15.63 3.95
CA ASN A 6 -0.22 15.16 4.91
C ASN A 6 -1.63 15.11 4.28
N VAL A 7 -2.30 13.95 4.37
CA VAL A 7 -3.69 13.78 3.93
C VAL A 7 -4.48 13.18 5.08
N LEU A 8 -5.45 13.90 5.61
CA LEU A 8 -6.25 13.52 6.79
C LEU A 8 -5.39 13.09 7.99
N GLY A 9 -4.33 13.85 8.25
CA GLY A 9 -3.39 13.54 9.33
C GLY A 9 -2.31 12.52 8.98
N THR A 10 -2.41 11.78 7.88
CA THR A 10 -1.45 10.71 7.51
C THR A 10 -0.38 11.22 6.55
N PRO A 11 0.92 11.02 6.84
CA PRO A 11 2.02 11.42 5.97
C PRO A 11 2.17 10.46 4.79
N ILE A 12 2.02 10.96 3.57
CA ILE A 12 2.19 10.20 2.33
C ILE A 12 3.55 10.56 1.72
N LYS A 13 4.38 9.58 1.40
CA LYS A 13 5.70 9.80 0.80
C LYS A 13 5.59 10.24 -0.66
N GLN A 14 6.28 11.33 -0.99
CA GLN A 14 6.39 11.87 -2.35
C GLN A 14 7.59 11.23 -3.04
N VAL A 15 7.46 9.97 -3.47
CA VAL A 15 8.55 9.19 -4.04
C VAL A 15 8.18 8.61 -5.40
N LYS A 16 9.18 8.47 -6.27
CA LYS A 16 9.13 7.62 -7.46
C LYS A 16 9.52 6.19 -7.10
N LYS A 17 9.21 5.24 -7.98
CA LYS A 17 9.51 3.83 -7.81
C LYS A 17 10.99 3.58 -7.52
N GLU A 18 11.89 4.18 -8.30
CA GLU A 18 13.33 4.02 -8.11
C GLU A 18 13.80 4.47 -6.73
N GLN A 19 13.25 5.59 -6.23
CA GLN A 19 13.57 6.11 -4.89
C GLN A 19 13.04 5.19 -3.78
N PHE A 20 11.86 4.61 -3.99
CA PHE A 20 11.29 3.63 -3.06
C PHE A 20 12.14 2.36 -3.02
N LEU A 21 12.47 1.77 -4.17
CA LEU A 21 13.32 0.57 -4.26
C LEU A 21 14.72 0.83 -3.67
N PHE A 22 15.30 1.99 -3.92
CA PHE A 22 16.55 2.41 -3.29
C PHE A 22 16.42 2.46 -1.76
N THR A 23 15.32 3.03 -1.24
CA THR A 23 15.07 3.07 0.21
C THR A 23 15.00 1.67 0.81
N VAL A 24 14.27 0.74 0.16
CA VAL A 24 14.18 -0.66 0.61
C VAL A 24 15.58 -1.31 0.63
N LYS A 25 16.35 -1.13 -0.43
CA LYS A 25 17.71 -1.66 -0.53
C LYS A 25 18.62 -1.12 0.58
N GLU A 26 18.63 0.19 0.82
CA GLU A 26 19.45 0.79 1.87
C GLU A 26 19.00 0.36 3.27
N THR A 27 17.70 0.24 3.52
CA THR A 27 17.17 -0.29 4.78
C THR A 27 17.72 -1.68 5.09
N ILE A 28 17.69 -2.59 4.10
CA ILE A 28 18.22 -3.96 4.26
C ILE A 28 19.73 -3.91 4.49
N LYS A 29 20.47 -3.15 3.68
CA LYS A 29 21.92 -3.02 3.76
C LYS A 29 22.38 -2.44 5.11
N GLN A 30 21.66 -1.45 5.63
CA GLN A 30 21.94 -0.81 6.92
C GLN A 30 21.42 -1.59 8.13
N GLN A 31 20.90 -2.80 7.91
CA GLN A 31 20.32 -3.66 8.95
C GLN A 31 19.22 -2.95 9.77
N GLN A 32 18.46 -2.06 9.12
CA GLN A 32 17.32 -1.36 9.72
C GLN A 32 16.03 -2.14 9.49
N LYS A 33 14.95 -1.74 10.15
CA LYS A 33 13.60 -2.29 10.00
C LYS A 33 12.70 -1.24 9.40
N LEU A 34 11.83 -1.64 8.46
CA LEU A 34 10.90 -0.71 7.82
C LEU A 34 9.53 -1.36 7.66
N GLN A 35 8.50 -0.70 8.18
CA GLN A 35 7.10 -1.00 7.83
C GLN A 35 6.67 -0.14 6.66
N VAL A 36 6.21 -0.77 5.58
CA VAL A 36 5.64 -0.10 4.40
C VAL A 36 4.14 -0.36 4.35
N ALA A 37 3.36 0.70 4.21
CA ALA A 37 1.92 0.60 3.97
C ALA A 37 1.56 1.12 2.57
N THR A 38 0.84 0.30 1.80
CA THR A 38 0.31 0.66 0.48
C THR A 38 -1.10 1.21 0.64
N ILE A 39 -1.19 2.50 0.94
CA ILE A 39 -2.43 3.11 1.41
C ILE A 39 -3.35 3.53 0.27
N ASN A 40 -4.65 3.49 0.56
CA ASN A 40 -5.73 3.98 -0.30
C ASN A 40 -6.76 4.77 0.52
N ALA A 41 -7.81 5.30 -0.13
CA ALA A 41 -8.85 6.09 0.52
C ALA A 41 -9.53 5.35 1.70
N GLU A 42 -9.76 4.03 1.56
CA GLU A 42 -10.36 3.21 2.63
C GLU A 42 -9.48 3.15 3.89
N PHE A 43 -8.14 3.10 3.73
CA PHE A 43 -7.21 3.17 4.86
C PHE A 43 -7.41 4.46 5.66
N LEU A 44 -7.42 5.60 4.97
CA LEU A 44 -7.52 6.90 5.64
C LEU A 44 -8.87 7.10 6.31
N VAL A 45 -9.96 6.62 5.70
CA VAL A 45 -11.29 6.66 6.32
C VAL A 45 -11.35 5.75 7.56
N LYS A 46 -10.80 4.54 7.49
CA LYS A 46 -10.71 3.65 8.66
C LYS A 46 -9.87 4.25 9.80
N ALA A 47 -8.75 4.85 9.46
CA ALA A 47 -7.86 5.49 10.43
C ALA A 47 -8.53 6.65 11.19
N GLN A 48 -9.55 7.31 10.62
CA GLN A 48 -10.30 8.34 11.33
C GLN A 48 -11.13 7.79 12.51
N ASN A 49 -11.41 6.48 12.53
CA ASN A 49 -12.21 5.80 13.55
C ASN A 49 -11.44 4.69 14.29
N ASP A 50 -10.15 4.53 14.02
CA ASP A 50 -9.27 3.52 14.64
C ASP A 50 -7.94 4.20 14.99
N GLN A 51 -7.85 4.71 16.22
CA GLN A 51 -6.69 5.47 16.70
C GLN A 51 -5.39 4.63 16.61
N ALA A 52 -5.43 3.37 16.97
CA ALA A 52 -4.26 2.49 16.88
C ALA A 52 -3.78 2.34 15.43
N PHE A 53 -4.70 2.21 14.48
CA PHE A 53 -4.36 2.16 13.07
C PHE A 53 -3.82 3.51 12.56
N PHE A 54 -4.39 4.62 13.01
CA PHE A 54 -3.89 5.95 12.69
C PHE A 54 -2.44 6.14 13.14
N GLU A 55 -2.09 5.76 14.36
CA GLU A 55 -0.73 5.85 14.91
C GLU A 55 0.27 4.96 14.13
N ILE A 56 -0.17 3.79 13.69
CA ILE A 56 0.64 2.92 12.83
C ILE A 56 0.99 3.64 11.53
N LEU A 57 0.01 4.29 10.88
CA LEU A 57 0.24 5.04 9.65
C LEU A 57 1.15 6.26 9.86
N GLN A 58 1.17 6.88 11.05
CA GLN A 58 2.11 7.97 11.38
C GLN A 58 3.57 7.50 11.32
N SER A 59 3.84 6.27 11.74
CA SER A 59 5.20 5.71 11.83
C SER A 59 5.62 4.88 10.62
N SER A 60 4.70 4.57 9.69
CA SER A 60 4.96 3.75 8.51
C SER A 60 5.52 4.56 7.33
N PHE A 61 6.21 3.87 6.44
CA PHE A 61 6.56 4.41 5.14
C PHE A 61 5.37 4.26 4.18
N ASN A 62 4.53 5.28 4.11
CA ASN A 62 3.28 5.25 3.37
C ASN A 62 3.48 5.61 1.90
N ILE A 63 3.22 4.65 1.00
CA ILE A 63 3.11 4.87 -0.44
C ILE A 63 1.66 4.67 -0.89
N THR A 64 1.29 5.19 -2.04
CA THR A 64 -0.10 5.07 -2.52
C THR A 64 -0.21 4.75 -4.01
N ASP A 65 -1.19 3.92 -4.33
CA ASP A 65 -1.67 3.68 -5.70
C ASP A 65 -3.01 4.37 -5.97
N SER A 66 -3.57 5.03 -4.95
CA SER A 66 -4.92 5.56 -4.98
C SER A 66 -4.99 6.92 -5.69
N ILE A 67 -5.71 6.98 -6.80
CA ILE A 67 -6.03 8.23 -7.50
C ILE A 67 -6.73 9.20 -6.55
N ALA A 68 -7.62 8.71 -5.68
CA ALA A 68 -8.32 9.55 -4.71
C ALA A 68 -7.33 10.23 -3.73
N ILE A 69 -6.30 9.52 -3.26
CA ILE A 69 -5.26 10.11 -2.40
C ILE A 69 -4.41 11.12 -3.19
N MET A 70 -4.05 10.81 -4.43
CA MET A 70 -3.32 11.74 -5.29
C MET A 70 -4.13 13.03 -5.53
N TRP A 71 -5.43 12.89 -5.80
CA TRP A 71 -6.34 14.03 -5.88
C TRP A 71 -6.37 14.82 -4.57
N ALA A 72 -6.54 14.17 -3.43
CA ALA A 72 -6.56 14.85 -2.14
C ALA A 72 -5.26 15.62 -1.88
N ALA A 73 -4.11 15.03 -2.16
CA ALA A 73 -2.81 15.69 -2.04
C ALA A 73 -2.71 16.93 -2.94
N PHE A 74 -3.19 16.85 -4.18
CA PHE A 74 -3.24 17.99 -5.10
C PHE A 74 -4.22 19.06 -4.61
N PHE A 75 -5.46 18.66 -4.26
CA PHE A 75 -6.51 19.55 -3.77
C PHE A 75 -6.06 20.33 -2.53
N LEU A 76 -5.51 19.65 -1.53
CA LEU A 76 -5.01 20.27 -0.30
C LEU A 76 -3.86 21.24 -0.57
N LYS A 77 -3.00 20.94 -1.54
CA LYS A 77 -1.91 21.83 -1.93
C LYS A 77 -2.42 23.11 -2.58
N ILE A 78 -3.34 23.03 -3.55
CA ILE A 78 -3.85 24.22 -4.26
C ILE A 78 -4.79 25.06 -3.42
N THR A 79 -5.46 24.46 -2.42
CA THR A 79 -6.35 25.17 -1.48
C THR A 79 -5.61 25.64 -0.22
N SER A 80 -4.30 25.36 -0.11
CA SER A 80 -3.49 25.80 1.02
C SER A 80 -3.34 27.33 1.02
N SER A 81 -3.75 27.95 2.13
CA SER A 81 -3.58 29.38 2.38
C SER A 81 -3.33 29.63 3.87
N LYS A 82 -2.51 30.65 4.19
CA LYS A 82 -2.32 31.12 5.56
C LYS A 82 -3.55 31.80 6.12
N TYR A 83 -4.42 32.35 5.26
CA TYR A 83 -5.67 33.00 5.63
C TYR A 83 -6.81 31.99 5.65
N LEU A 84 -7.45 31.81 6.80
CA LEU A 84 -8.52 30.82 7.00
C LEU A 84 -9.68 31.02 6.01
N PHE A 85 -10.17 32.28 5.87
CA PHE A 85 -11.27 32.62 4.97
C PHE A 85 -10.94 32.20 3.52
N LEU A 86 -9.77 32.59 3.01
CA LEU A 86 -9.34 32.24 1.65
C LEU A 86 -9.20 30.72 1.46
N ARG A 87 -8.69 30.01 2.47
CA ARG A 87 -8.60 28.54 2.44
C ARG A 87 -9.97 27.90 2.30
N VAL A 88 -10.95 28.32 3.11
CA VAL A 88 -12.33 27.80 3.06
C VAL A 88 -12.97 28.12 1.69
N LEU A 89 -12.85 29.35 1.24
CA LEU A 89 -13.38 29.77 -0.06
C LEU A 89 -12.80 28.96 -1.23
N LEU A 90 -11.49 28.79 -1.27
CA LEU A 90 -10.81 27.97 -2.29
C LEU A 90 -11.27 26.50 -2.24
N LYS A 91 -11.44 25.93 -1.05
CA LYS A 91 -11.95 24.57 -0.92
C LYS A 91 -13.35 24.42 -1.51
N ILE A 92 -14.26 25.33 -1.21
CA ILE A 92 -15.64 25.30 -1.73
C ILE A 92 -15.63 25.44 -3.26
N ILE A 93 -14.94 26.45 -3.81
CA ILE A 93 -14.91 26.72 -5.26
C ILE A 93 -14.24 25.59 -6.04
N LEU A 94 -13.11 25.05 -5.56
CA LEU A 94 -12.29 24.11 -6.31
C LEU A 94 -12.66 22.63 -6.08
N PHE A 95 -13.55 22.32 -5.13
CA PHE A 95 -13.87 20.93 -4.80
C PHE A 95 -14.45 20.16 -5.98
N LEU A 96 -15.57 20.56 -6.52
CA LEU A 96 -16.21 19.88 -7.66
C LEU A 96 -15.37 19.95 -8.94
N PRO A 97 -14.81 21.10 -9.36
CA PRO A 97 -13.97 21.18 -10.54
C PRO A 97 -12.78 20.21 -10.47
N THR A 98 -12.10 20.09 -9.32
CA THR A 98 -10.94 19.20 -9.20
C THR A 98 -11.31 17.72 -9.22
N ILE A 99 -12.50 17.34 -8.72
CA ILE A 99 -13.01 15.96 -8.85
C ILE A 99 -13.31 15.63 -10.30
N ILE A 100 -13.98 16.53 -11.04
CA ILE A 100 -14.32 16.35 -12.45
C ILE A 100 -13.05 16.22 -13.31
N LEU A 101 -11.97 16.91 -12.95
CA LEU A 101 -10.68 16.89 -13.65
C LEU A 101 -9.81 15.66 -13.33
N ILE A 102 -10.20 14.81 -12.38
CA ILE A 102 -9.45 13.58 -12.04
C ILE A 102 -9.10 12.73 -13.27
N PRO A 103 -9.99 12.50 -14.24
CA PRO A 103 -9.69 11.69 -15.42
C PRO A 103 -8.60 12.28 -16.32
N ILE A 104 -8.37 13.59 -16.27
CA ILE A 104 -7.34 14.27 -17.09
C ILE A 104 -5.92 13.99 -16.58
N GLY A 105 -5.78 13.44 -15.37
CA GLY A 105 -4.58 12.78 -14.83
C GLY A 105 -3.33 13.65 -14.62
N VAL A 106 -3.02 14.54 -15.53
CA VAL A 106 -1.75 15.31 -15.55
C VAL A 106 -1.53 16.15 -14.29
N LEU A 107 -2.59 16.68 -13.69
CA LEU A 107 -2.50 17.52 -12.50
C LEU A 107 -2.19 16.74 -11.22
N LEU A 108 -2.59 15.47 -11.16
CA LEU A 108 -2.44 14.64 -9.97
C LEU A 108 -0.97 14.34 -9.63
N TYR A 109 -0.12 14.19 -10.66
CA TYR A 109 1.31 13.88 -10.52
C TYR A 109 2.18 15.06 -10.07
N ARG A 110 1.60 16.26 -9.93
CA ARG A 110 2.35 17.45 -9.48
C ARG A 110 2.76 17.39 -8.01
N VAL A 111 2.07 16.60 -7.21
CA VAL A 111 2.33 16.51 -5.76
C VAL A 111 2.91 15.15 -5.38
N ILE A 112 2.24 14.06 -5.77
CA ILE A 112 2.77 12.70 -5.65
C ILE A 112 3.26 12.30 -7.03
N PRO A 113 4.58 12.13 -7.22
CA PRO A 113 5.19 12.07 -8.56
C PRO A 113 4.87 10.77 -9.31
N GLU A 114 4.51 9.71 -8.59
CA GLU A 114 4.22 8.41 -9.18
C GLU A 114 3.21 7.62 -8.34
N ARG A 115 2.35 6.88 -9.03
CA ARG A 115 1.40 5.95 -8.42
C ARG A 115 2.07 4.60 -8.21
N LEU A 116 2.30 4.23 -6.96
CA LEU A 116 2.99 3.00 -6.58
C LEU A 116 1.98 1.92 -6.16
N ALA A 117 1.44 1.21 -7.16
CA ALA A 117 0.46 0.15 -6.91
C ALA A 117 1.13 -1.04 -6.19
N GLY A 118 0.56 -1.44 -5.05
CA GLY A 118 1.12 -2.50 -4.21
C GLY A 118 1.40 -3.80 -4.97
N ALA A 119 0.53 -4.17 -5.92
CA ALA A 119 0.74 -5.35 -6.75
C ALA A 119 1.86 -5.17 -7.81
N ASP A 120 2.14 -3.95 -8.29
CA ASP A 120 3.28 -3.70 -9.20
C ASP A 120 4.58 -3.66 -8.40
N ILE A 121 4.58 -2.94 -7.27
CA ILE A 121 5.72 -2.90 -6.32
C ILE A 121 6.09 -4.29 -5.82
N PHE A 122 5.14 -5.18 -5.64
CA PHE A 122 5.42 -6.57 -5.30
C PHE A 122 6.35 -7.24 -6.32
N TRP A 123 6.04 -7.10 -7.62
CA TRP A 123 6.88 -7.67 -8.68
C TRP A 123 8.25 -7.01 -8.75
N ASP A 124 8.33 -5.68 -8.65
CA ASP A 124 9.60 -4.95 -8.63
C ASP A 124 10.49 -5.41 -7.45
N LEU A 125 9.89 -5.66 -6.28
CA LEU A 125 10.61 -6.17 -5.09
C LEU A 125 11.03 -7.64 -5.22
N ILE A 126 10.24 -8.47 -5.88
CA ILE A 126 10.61 -9.86 -6.19
C ILE A 126 11.79 -9.90 -7.15
N GLU A 127 11.79 -9.07 -8.21
CA GLU A 127 12.93 -8.95 -9.13
C GLU A 127 14.18 -8.44 -8.40
N MET A 128 14.02 -7.46 -7.52
CA MET A 128 15.10 -6.98 -6.66
C MET A 128 15.61 -8.08 -5.72
N ALA A 129 14.71 -8.88 -5.13
CA ALA A 129 15.09 -9.99 -4.26
C ALA A 129 15.89 -11.05 -5.00
N GLU A 130 15.51 -11.42 -6.21
CA GLU A 130 16.29 -12.33 -7.04
C GLU A 130 17.67 -11.76 -7.37
N LYS A 131 17.73 -10.49 -7.79
CA LYS A 131 18.98 -9.81 -8.17
C LYS A 131 19.99 -9.73 -7.02
N TYR A 132 19.53 -9.36 -5.81
CA TYR A 132 20.38 -9.15 -4.64
C TYR A 132 20.38 -10.33 -3.67
N GLN A 133 19.73 -11.45 -4.04
CA GLN A 133 19.63 -12.67 -3.25
C GLN A 133 18.99 -12.45 -1.87
N TYR A 134 18.03 -11.52 -1.80
CA TYR A 134 17.26 -11.30 -0.59
C TYR A 134 16.30 -12.46 -0.32
N LYS A 135 16.17 -12.82 0.95
CA LYS A 135 15.26 -13.86 1.41
C LYS A 135 13.85 -13.30 1.54
N VAL A 136 12.88 -13.95 0.92
CA VAL A 136 11.48 -13.53 0.86
C VAL A 136 10.61 -14.43 1.73
N PHE A 137 9.76 -13.86 2.56
CA PHE A 137 8.71 -14.57 3.30
C PHE A 137 7.34 -14.07 2.88
N LEU A 138 6.42 -14.99 2.55
CA LEU A 138 5.05 -14.71 2.16
C LEU A 138 4.12 -15.10 3.32
N LEU A 139 3.31 -14.15 3.82
CA LEU A 139 2.44 -14.36 4.95
C LEU A 139 1.01 -13.93 4.65
N GLY A 140 0.05 -14.77 4.94
CA GLY A 140 -1.38 -14.46 4.83
C GLY A 140 -2.03 -14.95 3.55
N ALA A 141 -3.15 -14.31 3.19
CA ALA A 141 -4.12 -14.71 2.18
C ALA A 141 -4.92 -15.97 2.59
N GLY A 142 -5.78 -16.48 1.70
CA GLY A 142 -6.60 -17.66 1.96
C GLY A 142 -5.80 -18.96 1.98
N GLU A 143 -6.51 -20.04 2.25
CA GLU A 143 -5.94 -21.39 2.28
C GLU A 143 -5.16 -21.70 1.00
N SER A 144 -3.94 -22.18 1.16
CA SER A 144 -2.99 -22.51 0.08
C SER A 144 -2.56 -21.36 -0.86
N VAL A 145 -3.09 -20.13 -0.72
CA VAL A 145 -2.77 -19.02 -1.63
C VAL A 145 -1.32 -18.60 -1.54
N ALA A 146 -0.78 -18.45 -0.33
CA ALA A 146 0.64 -18.15 -0.12
C ALA A 146 1.55 -19.23 -0.74
N GLN A 147 1.20 -20.51 -0.57
CA GLN A 147 1.95 -21.64 -1.12
C GLN A 147 1.90 -21.67 -2.67
N LYS A 148 0.72 -21.45 -3.26
CA LYS A 148 0.57 -21.34 -4.72
C LYS A 148 1.37 -20.16 -5.27
N THR A 149 1.35 -19.02 -4.56
CA THR A 149 2.15 -17.85 -4.90
C THR A 149 3.64 -18.19 -4.90
N LYS A 150 4.13 -18.89 -3.87
CA LYS A 150 5.51 -19.39 -3.81
C LYS A 150 5.87 -20.22 -5.02
N LEU A 151 5.08 -21.26 -5.33
CA LEU A 151 5.34 -22.16 -6.46
C LEU A 151 5.43 -21.42 -7.81
N ILE A 152 4.54 -20.44 -8.03
CA ILE A 152 4.54 -19.64 -9.26
C ILE A 152 5.79 -18.75 -9.33
N LEU A 153 6.18 -18.15 -8.22
CA LEU A 153 7.37 -17.30 -8.17
C LEU A 153 8.65 -18.11 -8.37
N GLU A 154 8.79 -19.28 -7.74
CA GLU A 154 9.95 -20.18 -7.90
C GLU A 154 10.07 -20.71 -9.34
N LYS A 155 8.92 -20.98 -9.99
CA LYS A 155 8.92 -21.36 -11.41
C LYS A 155 9.38 -20.21 -12.33
N LYS A 156 9.03 -18.97 -11.98
CA LYS A 156 9.35 -17.79 -12.81
C LYS A 156 10.75 -17.25 -12.56
N TYR A 157 11.25 -17.35 -11.34
CA TYR A 157 12.51 -16.76 -10.87
C TYR A 157 13.39 -17.86 -10.24
N SER A 158 14.26 -18.44 -11.02
CA SER A 158 15.04 -19.64 -10.64
C SER A 158 16.04 -19.42 -9.50
N ARG A 159 16.46 -18.17 -9.27
CA ARG A 159 17.43 -17.82 -8.21
C ARG A 159 16.78 -17.13 -7.01
N LEU A 160 15.45 -16.98 -7.01
CA LEU A 160 14.72 -16.34 -5.91
C LEU A 160 14.70 -17.22 -4.66
N LYS A 161 15.02 -16.64 -3.52
CA LYS A 161 15.04 -17.34 -2.22
C LYS A 161 13.74 -17.10 -1.45
N ILE A 162 12.73 -17.95 -1.61
CA ILE A 162 11.50 -17.90 -0.79
C ILE A 162 11.68 -18.82 0.40
N VAL A 163 11.95 -18.24 1.55
CA VAL A 163 12.28 -18.94 2.82
C VAL A 163 11.07 -19.33 3.65
N GLY A 164 9.88 -18.91 3.25
CA GLY A 164 8.62 -19.32 3.87
C GLY A 164 7.40 -18.79 3.14
N ALA A 165 6.29 -19.54 3.26
CA ALA A 165 4.98 -19.17 2.75
C ALA A 165 3.92 -19.76 3.70
N GLU A 166 3.25 -18.89 4.49
CA GLU A 166 2.33 -19.30 5.55
C GLU A 166 0.99 -18.56 5.44
N MET A 167 -0.08 -19.24 5.74
CA MET A 167 -1.41 -18.60 5.88
C MET A 167 -1.46 -17.76 7.15
N GLY A 168 -0.84 -18.23 8.22
CA GLY A 168 -0.74 -17.54 9.50
C GLY A 168 -1.79 -17.95 10.53
N ASP A 169 -2.98 -18.32 10.10
CA ASP A 169 -4.09 -18.66 11.01
C ASP A 169 -3.96 -20.06 11.63
N ASN A 170 -3.06 -20.90 11.12
CA ASN A 170 -2.79 -22.26 11.58
C ASN A 170 -1.69 -22.37 12.65
N LEU A 171 -1.07 -21.25 12.99
CA LEU A 171 0.02 -21.17 13.97
C LEU A 171 -0.31 -20.16 15.07
N THR A 172 0.19 -20.39 16.27
CA THR A 172 0.16 -19.34 17.29
C THR A 172 1.04 -18.16 16.85
N ALA A 173 0.72 -16.95 17.32
CA ALA A 173 1.49 -15.75 16.97
C ALA A 173 2.99 -15.90 17.28
N GLU A 174 3.32 -16.59 18.37
CA GLU A 174 4.71 -16.85 18.77
C GLU A 174 5.42 -17.79 17.81
N LYS A 175 4.83 -18.94 17.50
CA LYS A 175 5.41 -19.92 16.55
C LYS A 175 5.60 -19.31 15.16
N LEU A 176 4.64 -18.51 14.71
CA LEU A 176 4.75 -17.81 13.43
C LEU A 176 5.91 -16.81 13.44
N ARG A 177 6.04 -16.03 14.50
CA ARG A 177 7.12 -15.06 14.68
C ARG A 177 8.49 -15.74 14.74
N GLU A 178 8.64 -16.83 15.49
CA GLU A 178 9.87 -17.62 15.52
C GLU A 178 10.23 -18.18 14.14
N LYS A 179 9.25 -18.70 13.42
CA LYS A 179 9.45 -19.22 12.06
C LYS A 179 9.97 -18.13 11.12
N ILE A 180 9.37 -16.94 11.16
CA ILE A 180 9.83 -15.80 10.35
C ILE A 180 11.23 -15.35 10.79
N LYS A 181 11.49 -15.26 12.09
CA LYS A 181 12.80 -14.89 12.63
C LYS A 181 13.89 -15.88 12.21
N ASN A 182 13.63 -17.19 12.34
CA ASN A 182 14.60 -18.24 11.97
C ASN A 182 14.83 -18.32 10.46
N SER A 183 13.87 -17.88 9.64
CA SER A 183 14.01 -17.80 8.20
C SER A 183 15.01 -16.73 7.74
N GLN A 184 15.33 -15.74 8.59
CA GLN A 184 16.18 -14.60 8.26
C GLN A 184 15.69 -13.82 7.01
N ALA A 185 14.37 -13.69 6.83
CA ALA A 185 13.79 -12.98 5.73
C ALA A 185 14.21 -11.50 5.72
N ASN A 186 14.53 -10.96 4.53
CA ASN A 186 14.79 -9.54 4.30
C ASN A 186 13.52 -8.81 3.83
N LEU A 187 12.67 -9.49 3.06
CA LEU A 187 11.38 -8.99 2.59
C LEU A 187 10.26 -9.87 3.14
N LEU A 188 9.37 -9.26 3.91
CA LEU A 188 8.18 -9.90 4.47
C LEU A 188 6.93 -9.28 3.84
N PHE A 189 6.24 -10.04 3.01
CA PHE A 189 4.96 -9.62 2.42
C PHE A 189 3.81 -10.16 3.25
N VAL A 190 2.92 -9.25 3.72
CA VAL A 190 1.78 -9.60 4.57
C VAL A 190 0.47 -9.31 3.85
N ALA A 191 -0.36 -10.33 3.68
CA ALA A 191 -1.61 -10.31 2.91
C ALA A 191 -2.87 -10.59 3.76
N TYR A 192 -2.96 -10.02 4.96
CA TYR A 192 -4.15 -10.14 5.84
C TYR A 192 -5.26 -9.13 5.53
N GLY A 193 -4.97 -8.16 4.65
CA GLY A 193 -5.83 -7.00 4.40
C GLY A 193 -5.79 -5.96 5.52
N ALA A 194 -6.13 -4.70 5.14
CA ALA A 194 -6.13 -3.59 6.08
C ALA A 194 -7.36 -3.61 7.02
N PRO A 195 -7.21 -3.26 8.29
CA PRO A 195 -5.99 -2.82 9.00
C PRO A 195 -5.19 -3.97 9.63
N LYS A 196 -5.63 -5.24 9.49
CA LYS A 196 -5.03 -6.38 10.18
C LYS A 196 -3.53 -6.55 9.86
N GLN A 197 -3.14 -6.40 8.59
CA GLN A 197 -1.76 -6.55 8.15
C GLN A 197 -0.84 -5.48 8.77
N GLU A 198 -1.27 -4.23 8.82
CA GLU A 198 -0.48 -3.14 9.38
C GLU A 198 -0.33 -3.28 10.89
N LYS A 199 -1.39 -3.68 11.59
CA LYS A 199 -1.37 -3.97 13.03
C LYS A 199 -0.43 -5.14 13.33
N TRP A 200 -0.57 -6.25 12.60
CA TRP A 200 0.30 -7.41 12.76
C TRP A 200 1.78 -7.05 12.52
N ILE A 201 2.10 -6.30 11.47
CA ILE A 201 3.47 -5.86 11.19
C ILE A 201 4.00 -5.01 12.35
N LYS A 202 3.22 -4.03 12.81
CA LYS A 202 3.62 -3.14 13.92
C LYS A 202 3.95 -3.89 15.20
N GLU A 203 3.12 -4.86 15.55
CA GLU A 203 3.27 -5.67 16.76
C GLU A 203 4.49 -6.60 16.72
N ASN A 204 4.83 -7.09 15.53
CA ASN A 204 5.83 -8.16 15.38
C ASN A 204 7.18 -7.68 14.84
N LEU A 205 7.24 -6.62 14.03
CA LEU A 205 8.44 -6.19 13.32
C LEU A 205 9.63 -5.91 14.26
N SER A 206 9.38 -5.32 15.44
CA SER A 206 10.44 -5.03 16.42
C SER A 206 11.16 -6.29 16.91
N GLN A 207 10.47 -7.42 16.93
CA GLN A 207 10.95 -8.71 17.43
C GLN A 207 11.59 -9.60 16.33
N LEU A 208 11.47 -9.21 15.06
CA LEU A 208 12.14 -9.89 13.95
C LEU A 208 13.62 -9.48 13.86
N ASN A 209 14.36 -10.14 12.96
CA ASN A 209 15.75 -9.81 12.69
C ASN A 209 15.91 -8.38 12.14
N ASN A 210 17.11 -7.83 12.24
CA ASN A 210 17.45 -6.59 11.56
C ASN A 210 17.54 -6.80 10.03
N GLY A 211 17.43 -5.73 9.27
CA GLY A 211 17.44 -5.79 7.82
C GLY A 211 16.14 -6.34 7.21
N VAL A 212 15.01 -6.15 7.89
CA VAL A 212 13.68 -6.59 7.42
C VAL A 212 12.83 -5.41 6.97
N VAL A 213 12.33 -5.49 5.74
CA VAL A 213 11.28 -4.62 5.23
C VAL A 213 9.97 -5.41 5.15
N ALA A 214 8.98 -5.02 5.97
CA ALA A 214 7.67 -5.65 6.03
C ALA A 214 6.62 -4.78 5.30
N ILE A 215 5.86 -5.39 4.39
CA ILE A 215 4.99 -4.69 3.46
C ILE A 215 3.60 -5.31 3.47
N GLY A 216 2.58 -4.48 3.76
CA GLY A 216 1.19 -4.86 3.59
C GLY A 216 0.79 -4.87 2.11
N VAL A 217 0.45 -6.04 1.56
CA VAL A 217 0.16 -6.21 0.13
C VAL A 217 -1.29 -6.57 -0.18
N GLY A 218 -2.14 -6.75 0.86
CA GLY A 218 -3.56 -7.08 0.68
C GLY A 218 -3.79 -8.26 -0.25
N GLY A 219 -4.65 -8.08 -1.26
CA GLY A 219 -5.02 -9.14 -2.22
C GLY A 219 -4.01 -9.38 -3.34
N THR A 220 -2.73 -9.05 -3.18
CA THR A 220 -1.72 -9.25 -4.23
C THR A 220 -1.48 -10.73 -4.50
N PHE A 221 -1.48 -11.57 -3.46
CA PHE A 221 -1.30 -13.01 -3.63
C PHE A 221 -2.45 -13.66 -4.43
N ASP A 222 -3.68 -13.14 -4.33
CA ASP A 222 -4.82 -13.63 -5.11
C ASP A 222 -4.59 -13.40 -6.62
N PHE A 223 -3.94 -12.30 -6.98
CA PHE A 223 -3.55 -12.03 -8.37
C PHE A 223 -2.42 -12.94 -8.84
N VAL A 224 -1.39 -13.12 -8.01
CA VAL A 224 -0.22 -13.93 -8.36
C VAL A 224 -0.60 -15.41 -8.47
N SER A 225 -1.43 -15.91 -7.54
CA SER A 225 -1.94 -17.30 -7.55
C SER A 225 -2.96 -17.58 -8.65
N GLY A 226 -3.44 -16.53 -9.36
CA GLY A 226 -4.44 -16.64 -10.41
C GLY A 226 -5.89 -16.83 -9.91
N GLN A 227 -6.15 -16.72 -8.61
CA GLN A 227 -7.51 -16.79 -8.06
C GLN A 227 -8.39 -15.63 -8.56
N ILE A 228 -7.80 -14.44 -8.71
CA ILE A 228 -8.47 -13.26 -9.24
C ILE A 228 -7.68 -12.76 -10.45
N LYS A 229 -8.37 -12.55 -11.57
CA LYS A 229 -7.74 -11.95 -12.76
C LYS A 229 -7.47 -10.47 -12.52
N ARG A 230 -6.24 -10.05 -12.73
CA ARG A 230 -5.88 -8.63 -12.67
C ARG A 230 -6.37 -7.91 -13.93
N ALA A 231 -6.75 -6.65 -13.79
CA ALA A 231 -7.17 -5.81 -14.92
C ALA A 231 -6.06 -5.74 -15.99
N PRO A 232 -6.42 -5.71 -17.28
CA PRO A 232 -5.47 -5.50 -18.38
C PRO A 232 -4.62 -4.24 -18.17
N VAL A 233 -3.40 -4.24 -18.73
CA VAL A 233 -2.43 -3.14 -18.50
C VAL A 233 -3.01 -1.77 -18.89
N TRP A 234 -3.74 -1.68 -20.01
CA TRP A 234 -4.34 -0.43 -20.45
C TRP A 234 -5.41 0.08 -19.48
N VAL A 235 -6.26 -0.81 -18.89
CA VAL A 235 -7.25 -0.45 -17.87
C VAL A 235 -6.54 0.11 -16.61
N ARG A 236 -5.42 -0.52 -16.22
CA ARG A 236 -4.62 -0.05 -15.07
C ARG A 236 -3.97 1.31 -15.33
N LYS A 237 -3.44 1.53 -16.55
CA LYS A 237 -2.81 2.80 -16.94
C LYS A 237 -3.78 3.98 -16.90
N ILE A 238 -5.03 3.79 -17.30
CA ILE A 238 -6.07 4.84 -17.25
C ILE A 238 -6.75 4.95 -15.88
N GLY A 239 -6.35 4.10 -14.90
CA GLY A 239 -6.85 4.17 -13.53
C GLY A 239 -8.17 3.47 -13.25
N PHE A 240 -8.71 2.69 -14.19
CA PHE A 240 -10.00 1.99 -14.08
C PHE A 240 -9.90 0.56 -13.51
N GLU A 241 -8.79 0.19 -12.89
CA GLU A 241 -8.65 -1.11 -12.22
C GLU A 241 -9.73 -1.34 -11.15
N TRP A 242 -10.14 -0.28 -10.43
CA TRP A 242 -11.20 -0.35 -9.43
C TRP A 242 -12.56 -0.75 -10.04
N LEU A 243 -12.89 -0.24 -11.22
CA LEU A 243 -14.14 -0.59 -11.93
C LEU A 243 -14.12 -2.03 -12.44
N TYR A 244 -12.99 -2.46 -13.02
CA TYR A 244 -12.79 -3.85 -13.44
C TYR A 244 -12.98 -4.82 -12.27
N ARG A 245 -12.42 -4.49 -11.08
CA ARG A 245 -12.59 -5.28 -9.87
C ARG A 245 -14.00 -5.22 -9.30
N LEU A 246 -14.73 -4.12 -9.48
CA LEU A 246 -16.14 -4.02 -9.08
C LEU A 246 -16.99 -5.01 -9.86
N ILE A 247 -16.76 -5.14 -11.18
CA ILE A 247 -17.48 -6.08 -12.02
C ILE A 247 -17.22 -7.54 -11.59
N GLN A 248 -16.00 -7.86 -11.20
CA GLN A 248 -15.64 -9.21 -10.73
C GLN A 248 -16.18 -9.54 -9.32
N GLU A 249 -16.16 -8.59 -8.40
CA GLU A 249 -16.51 -8.78 -6.98
C GLU A 249 -17.48 -7.69 -6.49
N PRO A 250 -18.70 -7.54 -7.05
CA PRO A 250 -19.57 -6.39 -6.80
C PRO A 250 -19.92 -6.21 -5.32
N LYS A 251 -20.33 -7.28 -4.64
CA LYS A 251 -20.73 -7.24 -3.22
C LYS A 251 -19.57 -6.79 -2.30
N LYS A 252 -18.35 -7.26 -2.56
CA LYS A 252 -17.17 -6.94 -1.76
C LYS A 252 -16.61 -5.55 -2.06
N ARG A 253 -16.77 -5.06 -3.29
CA ARG A 253 -16.16 -3.81 -3.77
C ARG A 253 -17.07 -2.58 -3.67
N PHE A 254 -18.39 -2.77 -3.72
CA PHE A 254 -19.33 -1.65 -3.70
C PHE A 254 -19.09 -0.71 -2.50
N LYS A 255 -19.00 -1.27 -1.28
CA LYS A 255 -18.73 -0.49 -0.06
C LYS A 255 -17.43 0.32 -0.17
N ARG A 256 -16.37 -0.26 -0.76
CA ARG A 256 -15.08 0.42 -0.95
C ARG A 256 -15.18 1.60 -1.91
N ILE A 257 -16.01 1.47 -2.95
CA ILE A 257 -16.22 2.55 -3.92
C ILE A 257 -17.00 3.70 -3.29
N VAL A 258 -18.07 3.38 -2.55
CA VAL A 258 -18.81 4.42 -1.79
C VAL A 258 -17.86 5.19 -0.87
N VAL A 259 -16.98 4.48 -0.17
CA VAL A 259 -15.97 5.13 0.69
C VAL A 259 -15.03 6.01 -0.13
N ALA A 260 -14.51 5.53 -1.24
CA ALA A 260 -13.49 6.25 -2.03
C ALA A 260 -14.08 7.45 -2.80
N VAL A 261 -15.33 7.35 -3.26
CA VAL A 261 -15.96 8.37 -4.14
C VAL A 261 -16.75 9.42 -3.34
N PHE A 262 -17.35 9.03 -2.23
CA PHE A 262 -18.21 9.95 -1.45
C PHE A 262 -17.64 10.28 -0.08
N ILE A 263 -17.31 9.28 0.74
CA ILE A 263 -16.92 9.53 2.13
C ILE A 263 -15.54 10.19 2.21
N PHE A 264 -14.57 9.66 1.47
CA PHE A 264 -13.21 10.18 1.51
C PHE A 264 -13.09 11.63 1.00
N PRO A 265 -13.65 12.01 -0.18
CA PRO A 265 -13.59 13.40 -0.63
C PRO A 265 -14.31 14.36 0.34
N TRP A 266 -15.42 13.94 0.92
CA TRP A 266 -16.12 14.72 1.94
C TRP A 266 -15.24 14.97 3.16
N LEU A 267 -14.56 13.92 3.67
CA LEU A 267 -13.62 14.08 4.79
C LEU A 267 -12.45 15.00 4.44
N VAL A 268 -11.94 14.92 3.21
CA VAL A 268 -10.86 15.81 2.74
C VAL A 268 -11.33 17.26 2.70
N LEU A 269 -12.58 17.52 2.29
CA LEU A 269 -13.15 18.86 2.27
C LEU A 269 -13.23 19.47 3.69
N ILE A 270 -13.75 18.71 4.66
CA ILE A 270 -14.06 19.24 6.00
C ILE A 270 -12.91 19.19 6.99
N LYS A 271 -12.02 18.16 6.91
CA LYS A 271 -10.91 17.94 7.86
C LYS A 271 -9.53 18.20 7.26
N GLY A 272 -9.42 18.30 5.94
CA GLY A 272 -8.16 18.45 5.24
C GLY A 272 -7.53 19.85 5.27
#